data_21604add6f46a71d34b4210e87722d93
#
_entry.id   21604add6f46a71d34b4210e87722d93
#
_cell.length_a   1.000
_cell.length_b   1.000
_cell.length_c   1.000
_cell.angle_alpha   90.00
_cell.angle_beta   90.00
_cell.angle_gamma   90.00
#
_symmetry.space_group_name_H-M   'P 1'
#
loop_
_entity.id
_entity.type
_entity.pdbx_description
1 polymer ?
#
loop_
_entity_poly.entity_id
_entity_poly.type
_entity_poly.pdbx_seq_one_letter_code
_entity_poly.pdbx_strand_id
1 'polypeptide(L)'
;PNEQEIKICLPFVKKHIQIIKPQLIILLGNIAAKSILQTTEGITKIRGKNFFYIDEENNLKIEAIPIFHPAYLLRNPIEKKYVWEDLKKIYKVIKEKKI
;
A
#
# COMPACT_ATOMS: atom_id res chain seq x y z
N PRO A 1 11.29 -2.43 11.40
CA PRO A 1 12.29 -1.99 10.43
C PRO A 1 12.64 -0.52 10.60
N ASN A 2 13.91 -0.21 10.44
CA ASN A 2 14.43 1.16 10.50
C ASN A 2 14.67 1.71 9.09
N GLU A 3 15.08 2.96 9.01
CA GLU A 3 15.32 3.63 7.73
C GLU A 3 16.38 2.93 6.89
N GLN A 4 17.41 2.38 7.50
CA GLN A 4 18.46 1.65 6.78
C GLN A 4 17.92 0.37 6.15
N GLU A 5 17.11 -0.37 6.89
CA GLU A 5 16.48 -1.59 6.37
C GLU A 5 15.57 -1.28 5.21
N ILE A 6 14.80 -0.18 5.31
CA ILE A 6 13.92 0.28 4.23
C ILE A 6 14.74 0.62 2.99
N LYS A 7 15.84 1.34 3.14
CA LYS A 7 16.71 1.70 2.02
C LYS A 7 17.32 0.50 1.34
N ILE A 8 17.63 -0.55 2.09
CA ILE A 8 18.19 -1.79 1.55
C ILE A 8 17.10 -2.59 0.83
N CYS A 9 15.91 -2.70 1.41
CA CYS A 9 14.82 -3.54 0.89
C CYS A 9 14.04 -2.89 -0.26
N LEU A 10 13.94 -1.55 -0.26
CA LEU A 10 13.11 -0.85 -1.24
C LEU A 10 13.49 -1.14 -2.70
N PRO A 11 14.76 -1.15 -3.10
CA PRO A 11 15.12 -1.48 -4.48
C PRO A 11 14.65 -2.88 -4.90
N PHE A 12 14.69 -3.86 -3.98
CA PHE A 12 14.21 -5.21 -4.26
C PHE A 12 12.70 -5.24 -4.49
N VAL A 13 11.95 -4.51 -3.66
CA VAL A 13 10.49 -4.42 -3.82
C VAL A 13 10.14 -3.77 -5.15
N LYS A 14 10.80 -2.69 -5.50
CA LYS A 14 10.59 -2.02 -6.79
C LYS A 14 10.92 -2.93 -7.96
N LYS A 15 11.99 -3.73 -7.84
CA LYS A 15 12.36 -4.70 -8.88
C LYS A 15 11.28 -5.76 -9.04
N HIS A 16 10.73 -6.27 -7.95
CA HIS A 16 9.64 -7.24 -8.00
C HIS A 16 8.41 -6.66 -8.70
N ILE A 17 8.06 -5.41 -8.40
CA ILE A 17 6.94 -4.74 -9.05
C ILE A 17 7.17 -4.63 -10.56
N GLN A 18 8.39 -4.30 -10.98
CA GLN A 18 8.75 -4.22 -12.39
C GLN A 18 8.59 -5.55 -13.11
N ILE A 19 8.99 -6.64 -12.47
CA ILE A 19 8.94 -7.99 -13.05
C ILE A 19 7.51 -8.51 -13.10
N ILE A 20 6.78 -8.41 -11.99
CA ILE A 20 5.45 -8.99 -11.84
C ILE A 20 4.38 -8.13 -12.53
N LYS A 21 4.54 -6.82 -12.51
CA LYS A 21 3.59 -5.85 -13.07
C LYS A 21 2.18 -6.10 -12.54
N PRO A 22 1.98 -6.02 -11.21
CA PRO A 22 0.66 -6.29 -10.63
C PRO A 22 -0.37 -5.24 -11.06
N GLN A 23 -1.64 -5.60 -11.05
CA GLN A 23 -2.72 -4.68 -11.36
C GLN A 23 -3.14 -3.84 -10.16
N LEU A 24 -2.79 -4.27 -8.96
CA LEU A 24 -3.15 -3.59 -7.72
C LEU A 24 -2.09 -3.88 -6.66
N ILE A 25 -1.72 -2.86 -5.90
CA ILE A 25 -0.78 -2.99 -4.78
C ILE A 25 -1.51 -2.62 -3.50
N ILE A 26 -1.42 -3.48 -2.49
CA ILE A 26 -1.96 -3.19 -1.16
C ILE A 26 -0.79 -2.94 -0.23
N LEU A 27 -0.78 -1.77 0.41
CA LEU A 27 0.32 -1.33 1.27
C LEU A 27 -0.10 -1.46 2.73
N LEU A 28 0.52 -2.39 3.44
CA LEU A 28 0.20 -2.68 4.84
C LEU A 28 1.02 -1.79 5.78
N GLY A 29 0.36 -0.79 6.34
CA GLY A 29 0.93 0.05 7.37
C GLY A 29 1.68 1.26 6.87
N ASN A 30 2.16 2.03 7.84
CA ASN A 30 2.75 3.34 7.63
C ASN A 30 4.06 3.28 6.83
N ILE A 31 4.92 2.31 7.18
CA ILE A 31 6.24 2.20 6.56
C ILE A 31 6.13 1.84 5.09
N ALA A 32 5.29 0.84 4.77
CA ALA A 32 5.08 0.43 3.38
C ALA A 32 4.49 1.59 2.56
N ALA A 33 3.50 2.28 3.10
CA ALA A 33 2.86 3.39 2.41
C ALA A 33 3.83 4.52 2.15
N LYS A 34 4.61 4.94 3.16
CA LYS A 34 5.57 6.03 3.00
C LYS A 34 6.68 5.67 2.02
N SER A 35 7.17 4.43 2.07
CA SER A 35 8.27 4.01 1.21
C SER A 35 7.89 3.92 -0.26
N ILE A 36 6.72 3.35 -0.55
CA ILE A 36 6.28 3.14 -1.94
C ILE A 36 5.66 4.39 -2.54
N LEU A 37 4.83 5.11 -1.76
CA LEU A 37 4.14 6.31 -2.24
C LEU A 37 4.97 7.58 -2.07
N GLN A 38 6.07 7.49 -1.32
CA GLN A 38 6.93 8.64 -1.02
C GLN A 38 6.16 9.80 -0.38
N THR A 39 5.17 9.45 0.44
CA THR A 39 4.35 10.43 1.15
C THR A 39 4.86 10.67 2.56
N THR A 40 4.63 11.86 3.09
CA THR A 40 4.92 12.21 4.49
C THR A 40 3.70 12.05 5.39
N GLU A 41 2.52 11.82 4.82
CA GLU A 41 1.30 11.64 5.59
C GLU A 41 1.25 10.27 6.25
N GLY A 42 0.68 10.22 7.47
CA GLY A 42 0.53 8.98 8.21
C GLY A 42 -0.61 8.11 7.68
N ILE A 43 -0.55 6.82 8.03
CA ILE A 43 -1.53 5.83 7.56
C ILE A 43 -2.96 6.18 7.98
N THR A 44 -3.16 6.86 9.12
CA THR A 44 -4.48 7.26 9.58
C THR A 44 -5.17 8.23 8.63
N LYS A 45 -4.39 9.00 7.89
CA LYS A 45 -4.92 9.96 6.92
C LYS A 45 -5.10 9.37 5.54
N ILE A 46 -4.21 8.46 5.15
CA ILE A 46 -4.19 7.95 3.76
C ILE A 46 -4.83 6.58 3.59
N ARG A 47 -5.19 5.88 4.67
CA ARG A 47 -5.78 4.55 4.58
C ARG A 47 -7.03 4.55 3.70
N GLY A 48 -7.20 3.50 2.92
CA GLY A 48 -8.38 3.32 2.08
C GLY A 48 -8.50 4.26 0.90
N LYS A 49 -7.58 5.21 0.74
CA LYS A 49 -7.59 6.12 -0.40
C LYS A 49 -6.87 5.49 -1.59
N ASN A 50 -7.26 5.90 -2.79
CA ASN A 50 -6.63 5.41 -4.00
C ASN A 50 -5.43 6.27 -4.36
N PHE A 51 -4.27 5.65 -4.42
CA PHE A 51 -3.04 6.26 -4.89
C PHE A 51 -2.52 5.48 -6.08
N PHE A 52 -1.49 6.01 -6.75
CA PHE A 52 -0.84 5.32 -7.85
C PHE A 52 0.64 5.23 -7.59
N TYR A 53 1.18 4.02 -7.76
CA TYR A 53 2.61 3.81 -7.85
C TYR A 53 3.05 4.11 -9.27
N ILE A 54 3.93 5.07 -9.43
CA ILE A 54 4.38 5.51 -10.76
C ILE A 54 5.87 5.25 -10.89
N ASP A 55 6.24 4.52 -11.93
CA ASP A 55 7.62 4.27 -12.30
C ASP A 55 7.81 4.74 -13.74
N GLU A 56 8.35 5.93 -13.90
CA GLU A 56 8.51 6.54 -15.21
C GLU A 56 9.52 5.81 -16.08
N GLU A 57 10.58 5.27 -15.49
CA GLU A 57 11.62 4.55 -16.23
C GLU A 57 11.07 3.31 -16.91
N ASN A 58 10.15 2.60 -16.24
CA ASN A 58 9.56 1.36 -16.73
C ASN A 58 8.14 1.55 -17.25
N ASN A 59 7.69 2.79 -17.32
CA ASN A 59 6.36 3.14 -17.81
C ASN A 59 5.24 2.40 -17.08
N LEU A 60 5.34 2.33 -15.75
CA LEU A 60 4.36 1.66 -14.90
C LEU A 60 3.52 2.68 -14.13
N LYS A 61 2.20 2.44 -14.11
CA LYS A 61 1.27 3.18 -13.27
C LYS A 61 0.30 2.17 -12.68
N ILE A 62 0.47 1.89 -11.38
CA ILE A 62 -0.28 0.83 -10.70
C ILE A 62 -1.04 1.42 -9.53
N GLU A 63 -2.34 1.11 -9.44
CA GLU A 63 -3.15 1.58 -8.32
C GLU A 63 -2.69 0.94 -7.02
N ALA A 64 -2.53 1.76 -5.98
CA ALA A 64 -2.05 1.33 -4.68
C ALA A 64 -2.98 1.84 -3.58
N ILE A 65 -3.38 0.96 -2.67
CA ILE A 65 -4.29 1.29 -1.58
C ILE A 65 -3.59 0.98 -0.26
N PRO A 66 -3.29 2.00 0.56
CA PRO A 66 -2.73 1.78 1.90
C PRO A 66 -3.83 1.41 2.88
N ILE A 67 -3.53 0.46 3.78
CA ILE A 67 -4.43 0.05 4.86
C ILE A 67 -3.63 -0.12 6.16
N PHE A 68 -4.34 -0.27 7.27
CA PHE A 68 -3.68 -0.53 8.55
C PHE A 68 -2.96 -1.87 8.55
N HIS A 69 -1.78 -1.88 9.17
CA HIS A 69 -1.07 -3.14 9.43
C HIS A 69 -1.84 -3.94 10.49
N PRO A 70 -1.92 -5.28 10.35
CA PRO A 70 -2.61 -6.10 11.35
C PRO A 70 -2.13 -5.90 12.78
N ALA A 71 -0.84 -5.65 13.00
CA ALA A 71 -0.30 -5.38 14.33
C ALA A 71 -0.89 -4.13 14.97
N TYR A 72 -1.22 -3.12 14.17
CA TYR A 72 -1.86 -1.90 14.67
C TYR A 72 -3.24 -2.22 15.25
N LEU A 73 -3.96 -3.13 14.63
CA LEU A 73 -5.31 -3.52 15.06
C LEU A 73 -5.32 -4.26 16.39
N LEU A 74 -4.26 -4.99 16.68
CA LEU A 74 -4.12 -5.66 17.98
C LEU A 74 -3.98 -4.65 19.12
N ARG A 75 -3.34 -3.51 18.86
CA ARG A 75 -3.20 -2.43 19.85
C ARG A 75 -4.42 -1.52 19.90
N ASN A 76 -5.14 -1.40 18.79
CA ASN A 76 -6.26 -0.47 18.65
C ASN A 76 -7.48 -1.17 18.04
N PRO A 77 -8.15 -2.06 18.82
CA PRO A 77 -9.26 -2.86 18.27
C PRO A 77 -10.43 -2.03 17.73
N ILE A 78 -10.62 -0.82 18.24
CA ILE A 78 -11.68 0.08 17.78
C ILE A 78 -11.53 0.41 16.29
N GLU A 79 -10.30 0.38 15.77
CA GLU A 79 -10.01 0.70 14.38
C GLU A 79 -10.39 -0.43 13.40
N LYS A 80 -10.83 -1.58 13.89
CA LYS A 80 -11.23 -2.71 13.02
C LYS A 80 -12.33 -2.33 12.04
N LYS A 81 -13.21 -1.42 12.41
CA LYS A 81 -14.28 -0.94 11.52
C LYS A 81 -13.72 -0.29 10.25
N TYR A 82 -12.59 0.41 10.38
CA TYR A 82 -11.95 1.06 9.24
C TYR A 82 -11.32 0.05 8.29
N VAL A 83 -10.76 -1.03 8.84
CA VAL A 83 -10.24 -2.12 8.02
C VAL A 83 -11.34 -2.79 7.22
N TRP A 84 -12.50 -2.98 7.83
CA TRP A 84 -13.65 -3.55 7.13
C TRP A 84 -14.07 -2.68 5.94
N GLU A 85 -14.14 -1.37 6.16
CA GLU A 85 -14.44 -0.41 5.09
C GLU A 85 -13.39 -0.45 3.99
N ASP A 86 -12.11 -0.51 4.36
CA ASP A 86 -11.01 -0.56 3.41
C ASP A 86 -11.03 -1.85 2.59
N LEU A 87 -11.34 -2.98 3.23
CA LEU A 87 -11.47 -4.27 2.53
C LEU A 87 -12.61 -4.27 1.53
N LYS A 88 -13.73 -3.65 1.87
CA LYS A 88 -14.85 -3.50 0.93
C LYS A 88 -14.44 -2.69 -0.29
N LYS A 89 -13.68 -1.63 -0.08
CA LYS A 89 -13.18 -0.79 -1.16
C LYS A 89 -12.22 -1.55 -2.06
N ILE A 90 -11.29 -2.31 -1.47
CA ILE A 90 -10.36 -3.15 -2.22
C ILE A 90 -11.12 -4.18 -3.06
N TYR A 91 -12.12 -4.83 -2.47
CA TYR A 91 -12.95 -5.79 -3.17
C TYR A 91 -13.64 -5.17 -4.39
N LYS A 92 -14.17 -3.95 -4.23
CA LYS A 92 -14.80 -3.23 -5.32
C LYS A 92 -13.80 -2.94 -6.45
N VAL A 93 -12.60 -2.50 -6.11
CA VAL A 93 -11.54 -2.22 -7.09
C VAL A 93 -11.15 -3.50 -7.83
N ILE A 94 -11.02 -4.61 -7.13
CA ILE A 94 -10.69 -5.90 -7.74
C ILE A 94 -11.77 -6.29 -8.75
N LYS A 95 -13.03 -6.12 -8.41
CA LYS A 95 -14.15 -6.41 -9.33
C LYS A 95 -14.12 -5.52 -10.56
N GLU A 96 -13.88 -4.22 -10.38
CA GLU A 96 -13.83 -3.27 -11.49
C GLU A 96 -12.70 -3.57 -12.45
N LYS A 97 -11.55 -4.02 -11.93
CA LYS A 97 -10.39 -4.39 -12.73
C LYS A 97 -10.46 -5.81 -13.30
N LYS A 98 -11.42 -6.60 -12.88
CA LYS A 98 -11.59 -8.00 -13.28
C LYS A 98 -10.36 -8.85 -12.98
N ILE A 99 -9.77 -8.60 -11.81
CA ILE A 99 -8.60 -9.36 -11.35
C ILE A 99 -9.05 -10.73 -10.87
#